data_065088c529b8af9ce370954953f60c36
#
_entry.id   065088c529b8af9ce370954953f60c36
#
_cell.length_a   1.000
_cell.length_b   1.000
_cell.length_c   1.000
_cell.angle_alpha   90.00
_cell.angle_beta   90.00
_cell.angle_gamma   90.00
#
_symmetry.space_group_name_H-M   'P 1'
#
loop_
_entity.id
_entity.type
_entity.pdbx_description
1 polymer ?
#
loop_
_entity_poly.entity_id
_entity_poly.type
_entity_poly.pdbx_seq_one_letter_code
_entity_poly.pdbx_strand_id
1 'polypeptide(L)'
;MKIVDLHCDTLSALVDKNESLLTNSGQYDINRARQGHIGWQFFALFAMPKDAHWVLRNILKQVDKFYDEIENNAAYLYHLKRYQDAIKPENSNKIGCLLHLEGAEAIGTDLEMVSLFYRLGLRSMALTWNNRNQLADGISEGDSNGGLSLKGRQVLKEMSRLGIILDLAHISEAGYYDALQYYDKPIMVTHANARKLCNHRRNLTDDQLKALAQHGGVIGITQVSEFVKESGATLNDLLDHVVYVTDLIGVEHVAFGSDFDGSDSMVIDDVRGYSILSESLQSRGYNNREIEMILNGNALRIIKEVLK
;
A
#
# COMPACT_ATOMS: atom_id res chain seq x y z
N MET A 1 -17.38 2.30 -11.13
CA MET A 1 -16.97 1.19 -10.23
C MET A 1 -16.13 1.79 -9.12
N LYS A 2 -16.21 1.29 -7.86
CA LYS A 2 -15.35 1.77 -6.77
C LYS A 2 -13.96 1.17 -6.88
N ILE A 3 -12.95 1.93 -6.42
CA ILE A 3 -11.54 1.55 -6.52
C ILE A 3 -10.94 1.44 -5.12
N VAL A 4 -10.09 0.45 -4.90
CA VAL A 4 -9.16 0.39 -3.77
C VAL A 4 -7.82 0.94 -4.24
N ASP A 5 -7.29 1.93 -3.53
CA ASP A 5 -5.91 2.37 -3.69
C ASP A 5 -5.09 1.91 -2.48
N LEU A 6 -4.02 1.15 -2.75
CA LEU A 6 -3.26 0.44 -1.72
C LEU A 6 -2.20 1.30 -1.04
N HIS A 7 -1.96 2.54 -1.50
CA HIS A 7 -0.94 3.39 -0.89
C HIS A 7 -1.09 4.87 -1.24
N CYS A 8 -1.02 5.73 -0.22
CA CYS A 8 -0.72 7.16 -0.37
C CYS A 8 -0.07 7.72 0.89
N ASP A 9 0.79 8.75 0.75
CA ASP A 9 1.52 9.42 1.83
C ASP A 9 0.85 10.69 2.34
N THR A 10 -0.40 10.88 1.98
CA THR A 10 -1.17 12.10 2.25
C THR A 10 -1.14 12.50 3.73
N LEU A 11 -1.17 11.56 4.70
CA LEU A 11 -1.15 11.90 6.12
C LEU A 11 0.11 12.65 6.56
N SER A 12 1.28 12.23 6.06
CA SER A 12 2.55 12.92 6.35
C SER A 12 2.53 14.33 5.77
N ALA A 13 2.07 14.50 4.53
CA ALA A 13 1.93 15.79 3.86
C ALA A 13 0.96 16.73 4.60
N LEU A 14 -0.19 16.21 5.08
CA LEU A 14 -1.16 17.00 5.86
C LEU A 14 -0.58 17.51 7.19
N VAL A 15 0.19 16.67 7.90
CA VAL A 15 0.86 17.07 9.15
C VAL A 15 1.90 18.14 8.89
N ASP A 16 2.74 17.97 7.86
CA ASP A 16 3.83 18.89 7.53
C ASP A 16 3.32 20.25 7.06
N LYS A 17 2.24 20.28 6.27
CA LYS A 17 1.63 21.50 5.72
C LYS A 17 0.52 22.08 6.58
N ASN A 18 0.09 21.38 7.64
CA ASN A 18 -1.07 21.73 8.47
C ASN A 18 -2.36 21.93 7.64
N GLU A 19 -2.61 21.01 6.71
CA GLU A 19 -3.77 21.00 5.82
C GLU A 19 -4.83 19.99 6.26
N SER A 20 -6.00 20.00 5.59
CA SER A 20 -7.13 19.09 5.82
C SER A 20 -7.22 18.03 4.73
N LEU A 21 -7.73 16.85 5.09
CA LEU A 21 -8.02 15.79 4.12
C LEU A 21 -9.24 16.13 3.23
N LEU A 22 -10.12 17.03 3.65
CA LEU A 22 -11.29 17.43 2.85
C LEU A 22 -10.87 18.09 1.54
N THR A 23 -9.89 19.00 1.62
CA THR A 23 -9.28 19.70 0.48
C THR A 23 -7.88 20.13 0.86
N ASN A 24 -6.89 19.87 0.01
CA ASN A 24 -5.49 20.22 0.25
C ASN A 24 -4.74 20.50 -1.07
N SER A 25 -3.46 20.88 -0.94
CA SER A 25 -2.58 21.18 -2.06
C SER A 25 -1.87 19.97 -2.66
N GLY A 26 -2.05 18.76 -2.07
CA GLY A 26 -1.41 17.51 -2.52
C GLY A 26 -2.13 16.84 -3.68
N GLN A 27 -1.82 15.57 -3.90
CA GLN A 27 -2.36 14.76 -4.99
C GLN A 27 -3.65 14.01 -4.59
N TYR A 28 -3.94 13.88 -3.28
CA TYR A 28 -5.12 13.21 -2.76
C TYR A 28 -5.86 14.08 -1.74
N ASP A 29 -7.19 14.26 -1.94
CA ASP A 29 -8.14 14.74 -0.95
C ASP A 29 -9.51 14.08 -1.15
N ILE A 30 -10.43 14.24 -0.18
CA ILE A 30 -11.76 13.60 -0.19
C ILE A 30 -12.57 14.04 -1.42
N ASN A 31 -12.56 15.34 -1.76
CA ASN A 31 -13.35 15.87 -2.86
C ASN A 31 -12.90 15.28 -4.21
N ARG A 32 -11.59 15.21 -4.43
CA ARG A 32 -10.98 14.62 -5.64
C ARG A 32 -11.08 13.09 -5.65
N ALA A 33 -10.88 12.43 -4.50
CA ALA A 33 -11.00 10.98 -4.37
C ALA A 33 -12.42 10.46 -4.73
N ARG A 34 -13.46 11.22 -4.36
CA ARG A 34 -14.83 10.91 -4.78
C ARG A 34 -15.03 11.02 -6.29
N GLN A 35 -14.39 11.99 -6.95
CA GLN A 35 -14.39 12.12 -8.41
C GLN A 35 -13.60 10.99 -9.07
N GLY A 36 -12.50 10.53 -8.45
CA GLY A 36 -11.69 9.37 -8.86
C GLY A 36 -12.32 8.02 -8.53
N HIS A 37 -13.55 7.99 -7.98
CA HIS A 37 -14.28 6.77 -7.59
C HIS A 37 -13.59 5.92 -6.51
N ILE A 38 -12.74 6.52 -5.65
CA ILE A 38 -12.12 5.81 -4.53
C ILE A 38 -13.20 5.33 -3.55
N GLY A 39 -13.20 4.04 -3.28
CA GLY A 39 -14.04 3.40 -2.26
C GLY A 39 -13.27 3.06 -1.00
N TRP A 40 -11.98 2.77 -1.14
CA TRP A 40 -11.08 2.41 -0.05
C TRP A 40 -9.67 2.91 -0.32
N GLN A 41 -9.04 3.47 0.71
CA GLN A 41 -7.69 4.03 0.65
C GLN A 41 -6.84 3.51 1.80
N PHE A 42 -5.64 3.04 1.47
CA PHE A 42 -4.58 2.80 2.46
C PHE A 42 -3.79 4.09 2.66
N PHE A 43 -3.80 4.60 3.88
CA PHE A 43 -3.05 5.78 4.26
C PHE A 43 -1.76 5.38 4.95
N ALA A 44 -0.63 5.69 4.35
CA ALA A 44 0.68 5.43 4.93
C ALA A 44 0.94 6.38 6.11
N LEU A 45 1.44 5.79 7.17
CA LEU A 45 2.11 6.45 8.28
C LEU A 45 3.61 6.34 7.98
N PHE A 46 4.18 7.41 7.46
CA PHE A 46 5.58 7.46 7.06
C PHE A 46 6.34 8.57 7.77
N ALA A 47 7.58 8.28 8.15
CA ALA A 47 8.52 9.28 8.63
C ALA A 47 9.93 8.90 8.18
N MET A 48 10.64 9.85 7.55
CA MET A 48 12.03 9.63 7.14
C MET A 48 12.86 9.03 8.27
N PRO A 49 13.59 7.93 8.04
CA PRO A 49 14.39 7.29 9.08
C PRO A 49 15.42 8.24 9.68
N LYS A 50 15.26 8.49 10.99
CA LYS A 50 16.18 9.22 11.85
C LYS A 50 16.35 8.41 13.14
N ASP A 51 16.49 9.07 14.32
CA ASP A 51 16.41 8.34 15.57
C ASP A 51 14.98 7.82 15.86
N ALA A 52 14.88 6.69 16.55
CA ALA A 52 13.62 6.00 16.80
C ALA A 52 12.58 6.87 17.55
N HIS A 53 13.01 7.75 18.46
CA HIS A 53 12.11 8.63 19.20
C HIS A 53 11.48 9.67 18.29
N TRP A 54 12.26 10.22 17.36
CA TRP A 54 11.76 11.19 16.40
C TRP A 54 10.74 10.52 15.46
N VAL A 55 11.08 9.33 14.92
CA VAL A 55 10.18 8.57 14.03
C VAL A 55 8.87 8.26 14.74
N LEU A 56 8.91 7.66 15.94
CA LEU A 56 7.71 7.31 16.70
C LEU A 56 6.80 8.54 16.95
N ARG A 57 7.39 9.68 17.32
CA ARG A 57 6.62 10.91 17.55
C ARG A 57 5.92 11.42 16.29
N ASN A 58 6.57 11.35 15.13
CA ASN A 58 5.97 11.78 13.88
C ASN A 58 4.87 10.83 13.41
N ILE A 59 5.08 9.52 13.56
CA ILE A 59 4.04 8.52 13.28
C ILE A 59 2.81 8.75 14.19
N LEU A 60 2.99 9.01 15.48
CA LEU A 60 1.87 9.27 16.40
C LEU A 60 1.11 10.55 16.06
N LYS A 61 1.77 11.61 15.58
CA LYS A 61 1.08 12.82 15.07
C LYS A 61 0.21 12.50 13.84
N GLN A 62 0.67 11.63 12.95
CA GLN A 62 -0.10 11.21 11.79
C GLN A 62 -1.29 10.34 12.19
N VAL A 63 -1.14 9.49 13.21
CA VAL A 63 -2.27 8.72 13.79
C VAL A 63 -3.32 9.68 14.38
N ASP A 64 -2.89 10.68 15.15
CA ASP A 64 -3.77 11.70 15.71
C ASP A 64 -4.50 12.46 14.60
N LYS A 65 -3.76 12.97 13.59
CA LYS A 65 -4.31 13.62 12.40
C LYS A 65 -5.33 12.73 11.67
N PHE A 66 -5.04 11.45 11.52
CA PHE A 66 -5.97 10.49 10.89
C PHE A 66 -7.31 10.43 11.65
N TYR A 67 -7.29 10.34 12.96
CA TYR A 67 -8.51 10.30 13.77
C TYR A 67 -9.30 11.61 13.70
N ASP A 68 -8.62 12.76 13.75
CA ASP A 68 -9.24 14.07 13.55
C ASP A 68 -9.94 14.15 12.18
N GLU A 69 -9.29 13.69 11.11
CA GLU A 69 -9.88 13.72 9.77
C GLU A 69 -11.06 12.74 9.63
N ILE A 70 -11.01 11.56 10.24
CA ILE A 70 -12.15 10.63 10.26
C ILE A 70 -13.34 11.24 11.01
N GLU A 71 -13.12 11.89 12.14
CA GLU A 71 -14.18 12.52 12.94
C GLU A 71 -14.77 13.74 12.23
N ASN A 72 -13.92 14.66 11.78
CA ASN A 72 -14.34 15.88 11.11
C ASN A 72 -15.06 15.62 9.79
N ASN A 73 -14.76 14.50 9.13
CA ASN A 73 -15.32 14.12 7.82
C ASN A 73 -16.17 12.83 7.89
N ALA A 74 -16.80 12.53 9.02
CA ALA A 74 -17.58 11.30 9.23
C ALA A 74 -18.75 11.09 8.24
N ALA A 75 -19.19 12.15 7.55
CA ALA A 75 -20.15 12.06 6.44
C ALA A 75 -19.57 11.37 5.20
N TYR A 76 -18.25 11.40 5.00
CA TYR A 76 -17.54 10.91 3.81
C TYR A 76 -16.59 9.77 4.09
N LEU A 77 -16.12 9.63 5.31
CA LEU A 77 -15.09 8.67 5.72
C LEU A 77 -15.56 7.71 6.80
N TYR A 78 -14.92 6.56 6.85
CA TYR A 78 -14.94 5.66 8.02
C TYR A 78 -13.61 4.95 8.15
N HIS A 79 -13.22 4.59 9.40
CA HIS A 79 -12.04 3.79 9.64
C HIS A 79 -12.31 2.32 9.30
N LEU A 80 -11.59 1.77 8.33
CA LEU A 80 -11.68 0.38 7.89
C LEU A 80 -10.75 -0.48 8.77
N LYS A 81 -11.34 -1.20 9.73
CA LYS A 81 -10.61 -2.09 10.66
C LYS A 81 -10.84 -3.57 10.39
N ARG A 82 -11.95 -3.92 9.76
CA ARG A 82 -12.37 -5.30 9.44
C ARG A 82 -13.10 -5.30 8.11
N TYR A 83 -13.10 -6.44 7.42
CA TYR A 83 -13.84 -6.58 6.16
C TYR A 83 -15.32 -6.20 6.30
N GLN A 84 -15.95 -6.54 7.44
CA GLN A 84 -17.35 -6.19 7.71
C GLN A 84 -17.61 -4.68 7.62
N ASP A 85 -16.63 -3.84 7.96
CA ASP A 85 -16.78 -2.39 7.85
C ASP A 85 -16.88 -1.94 6.39
N ALA A 86 -16.23 -2.65 5.46
CA ALA A 86 -16.28 -2.35 4.01
C ALA A 86 -17.64 -2.64 3.38
N ILE A 87 -18.39 -3.59 3.93
CA ILE A 87 -19.66 -4.06 3.36
C ILE A 87 -20.90 -3.56 4.11
N LYS A 88 -20.75 -2.74 5.16
CA LYS A 88 -21.87 -2.14 5.87
C LYS A 88 -22.66 -1.18 4.98
N PRO A 89 -24.01 -1.27 4.95
CA PRO A 89 -24.84 -0.38 4.13
C PRO A 89 -24.60 1.12 4.40
N GLU A 90 -24.41 1.50 5.67
CA GLU A 90 -24.13 2.89 6.07
C GLU A 90 -22.81 3.44 5.53
N ASN A 91 -21.90 2.55 5.10
CA ASN A 91 -20.60 2.92 4.53
C ASN A 91 -20.60 2.91 2.99
N SER A 92 -21.73 2.54 2.35
CA SER A 92 -21.80 2.35 0.90
C SER A 92 -21.42 3.59 0.07
N ASN A 93 -21.60 4.80 0.61
CA ASN A 93 -21.28 6.07 -0.06
C ASN A 93 -20.06 6.78 0.56
N LYS A 94 -19.34 6.10 1.45
CA LYS A 94 -18.15 6.64 2.11
C LYS A 94 -16.88 5.96 1.59
N ILE A 95 -15.74 6.59 1.89
CA ILE A 95 -14.41 6.05 1.64
C ILE A 95 -13.94 5.33 2.91
N GLY A 96 -13.57 4.06 2.78
CA GLY A 96 -12.96 3.29 3.86
C GLY A 96 -11.47 3.60 3.96
N CYS A 97 -11.04 4.11 5.10
CA CYS A 97 -9.65 4.51 5.34
C CYS A 97 -8.95 3.46 6.20
N LEU A 98 -7.90 2.83 5.67
CA LEU A 98 -7.10 1.85 6.37
C LEU A 98 -5.73 2.44 6.72
N LEU A 99 -5.32 2.33 7.99
CA LEU A 99 -3.98 2.74 8.42
C LEU A 99 -2.94 1.69 8.04
N HIS A 100 -1.91 2.13 7.34
CA HIS A 100 -0.74 1.37 6.92
C HIS A 100 0.52 2.01 7.52
N LEU A 101 1.43 1.23 8.10
CA LEU A 101 2.74 1.71 8.56
C LEU A 101 3.80 1.37 7.51
N GLU A 102 4.40 2.40 6.93
CA GLU A 102 5.48 2.24 5.94
C GLU A 102 6.84 2.39 6.60
N GLY A 103 7.51 1.25 6.78
CA GLY A 103 8.72 1.14 7.59
C GLY A 103 8.41 1.05 9.09
N ALA A 104 8.93 0.02 9.72
CA ALA A 104 8.63 -0.33 11.10
C ALA A 104 9.66 0.24 12.11
N GLU A 105 10.34 1.34 11.77
CA GLU A 105 11.29 2.00 12.65
C GLU A 105 10.65 2.44 13.98
N ALA A 106 9.36 2.84 13.93
CA ALA A 106 8.59 3.19 15.13
C ALA A 106 8.29 2.01 16.05
N ILE A 107 8.34 0.77 15.53
CA ILE A 107 8.17 -0.47 16.31
C ILE A 107 9.47 -0.83 17.03
N GLY A 108 10.61 -0.57 16.40
CA GLY A 108 11.91 -1.00 16.90
C GLY A 108 11.97 -2.53 17.05
N THR A 109 12.37 -3.01 18.24
CA THR A 109 12.45 -4.45 18.55
C THR A 109 11.37 -4.93 19.52
N ASP A 110 10.43 -4.08 19.88
CA ASP A 110 9.45 -4.31 20.95
C ASP A 110 8.15 -4.87 20.36
N LEU A 111 7.88 -6.16 20.59
CA LEU A 111 6.67 -6.82 20.09
C LEU A 111 5.38 -6.18 20.61
N GLU A 112 5.42 -5.61 21.82
CA GLU A 112 4.31 -4.88 22.43
C GLU A 112 3.90 -3.67 21.58
N MET A 113 4.84 -3.05 20.88
CA MET A 113 4.54 -1.93 19.97
C MET A 113 3.65 -2.36 18.80
N VAL A 114 3.82 -3.58 18.25
CA VAL A 114 2.94 -4.12 17.21
C VAL A 114 1.49 -4.19 17.73
N SER A 115 1.30 -4.71 18.94
CA SER A 115 -0.02 -4.78 19.58
C SER A 115 -0.60 -3.39 19.88
N LEU A 116 0.23 -2.42 20.28
CA LEU A 116 -0.21 -1.04 20.54
C LEU A 116 -0.67 -0.36 19.25
N PHE A 117 0.11 -0.45 18.17
CA PHE A 117 -0.29 0.10 16.86
C PHE A 117 -1.57 -0.58 16.32
N TYR A 118 -1.72 -1.90 16.50
CA TYR A 118 -2.96 -2.58 16.17
C TYR A 118 -4.17 -2.01 16.92
N ARG A 119 -4.02 -1.72 18.24
CA ARG A 119 -5.06 -1.06 19.06
C ARG A 119 -5.32 0.37 18.61
N LEU A 120 -4.29 1.09 18.14
CA LEU A 120 -4.41 2.39 17.49
C LEU A 120 -5.02 2.31 16.08
N GLY A 121 -5.42 1.14 15.61
CA GLY A 121 -6.15 0.98 14.35
C GLY A 121 -5.31 0.58 13.15
N LEU A 122 -4.00 0.34 13.31
CA LEU A 122 -3.14 -0.17 12.23
C LEU A 122 -3.65 -1.52 11.71
N ARG A 123 -3.70 -1.69 10.39
CA ARG A 123 -4.16 -2.93 9.75
C ARG A 123 -3.23 -3.45 8.65
N SER A 124 -2.25 -2.66 8.24
CA SER A 124 -1.21 -3.07 7.29
C SER A 124 0.13 -2.50 7.71
N MET A 125 1.23 -3.21 7.44
CA MET A 125 2.58 -2.77 7.80
C MET A 125 3.62 -3.34 6.87
N ALA A 126 4.53 -2.48 6.38
CA ALA A 126 5.81 -2.83 5.78
C ALA A 126 6.90 -2.86 6.87
N LEU A 127 7.82 -3.85 6.81
CA LEU A 127 8.90 -3.94 7.80
C LEU A 127 9.96 -2.86 7.62
N THR A 128 10.20 -2.45 6.39
CA THR A 128 11.23 -1.46 6.03
C THR A 128 10.68 -0.43 5.07
N TRP A 129 11.25 0.77 5.09
CA TRP A 129 11.38 1.61 3.93
C TRP A 129 12.66 1.19 3.16
N ASN A 130 13.31 2.08 2.44
CA ASN A 130 14.46 1.75 1.59
C ASN A 130 15.70 1.27 2.37
N ASN A 131 15.90 1.72 3.59
CA ASN A 131 17.08 1.45 4.40
C ASN A 131 16.88 0.21 5.30
N ARG A 132 18.00 -0.33 5.80
CA ARG A 132 18.02 -1.32 6.88
C ARG A 132 17.49 -0.73 8.17
N ASN A 133 16.71 -1.53 8.91
CA ASN A 133 16.37 -1.27 10.30
C ASN A 133 16.62 -2.53 11.17
N GLN A 134 16.13 -2.54 12.42
CA GLN A 134 16.35 -3.67 13.33
C GLN A 134 15.61 -4.96 12.92
N LEU A 135 14.63 -4.88 11.98
CA LEU A 135 13.79 -6.02 11.60
C LEU A 135 14.23 -6.68 10.29
N ALA A 136 14.67 -5.88 9.32
CA ALA A 136 15.02 -6.39 7.99
C ALA A 136 15.94 -5.42 7.22
N ASP A 137 16.48 -5.91 6.12
CA ASP A 137 17.12 -5.10 5.10
C ASP A 137 16.06 -4.50 4.16
N GLY A 138 16.15 -3.19 3.92
CA GLY A 138 15.41 -2.53 2.86
C GLY A 138 16.10 -2.68 1.49
N ILE A 139 15.42 -2.21 0.45
CA ILE A 139 15.88 -2.38 -0.94
C ILE A 139 17.22 -1.69 -1.25
N SER A 140 17.64 -0.69 -0.45
CA SER A 140 18.93 -0.05 -0.60
C SER A 140 20.11 -0.91 -0.14
N GLU A 141 19.83 -1.98 0.62
CA GLU A 141 20.81 -2.91 1.18
C GLU A 141 20.94 -4.20 0.34
N GLY A 142 20.49 -4.19 -0.92
CA GLY A 142 20.44 -5.38 -1.78
C GLY A 142 21.74 -6.19 -1.83
N ASP A 143 22.88 -5.53 -1.83
CA ASP A 143 24.20 -6.17 -1.89
C ASP A 143 24.57 -6.92 -0.58
N SER A 144 23.94 -6.57 0.56
CA SER A 144 24.20 -7.23 1.84
C SER A 144 23.61 -8.62 1.94
N ASN A 145 22.52 -8.89 1.21
CA ASN A 145 21.75 -10.13 1.21
C ASN A 145 21.36 -10.60 2.63
N GLY A 146 21.12 -9.67 3.58
CA GLY A 146 20.91 -9.98 5.00
C GLY A 146 19.52 -10.47 5.35
N GLY A 147 18.49 -10.09 4.62
CA GLY A 147 17.11 -10.53 4.81
C GLY A 147 16.50 -10.10 6.15
N LEU A 148 15.73 -11.00 6.79
CA LEU A 148 15.06 -10.75 8.08
C LEU A 148 15.98 -11.00 9.27
N SER A 149 15.97 -10.11 10.24
CA SER A 149 16.52 -10.38 11.57
C SER A 149 15.67 -11.40 12.35
N LEU A 150 16.20 -11.94 13.46
CA LEU A 150 15.40 -12.77 14.36
C LEU A 150 14.20 -12.03 14.93
N LYS A 151 14.31 -10.71 15.16
CA LYS A 151 13.20 -9.86 15.60
C LYS A 151 12.18 -9.64 14.49
N GLY A 152 12.61 -9.43 13.24
CA GLY A 152 11.72 -9.37 12.09
C GLY A 152 10.83 -10.60 11.98
N ARG A 153 11.39 -11.80 12.14
CA ARG A 153 10.61 -13.06 12.15
C ARG A 153 9.58 -13.13 13.29
N GLN A 154 9.93 -12.61 14.48
CA GLN A 154 8.98 -12.53 15.61
C GLN A 154 7.86 -11.52 15.33
N VAL A 155 8.17 -10.38 14.75
CA VAL A 155 7.19 -9.35 14.33
C VAL A 155 6.23 -9.92 13.31
N LEU A 156 6.68 -10.65 12.29
CA LEU A 156 5.80 -11.29 11.29
C LEU A 156 4.82 -12.27 11.93
N LYS A 157 5.26 -13.08 12.88
CA LYS A 157 4.37 -13.99 13.62
C LYS A 157 3.31 -13.23 14.41
N GLU A 158 3.69 -12.13 15.05
CA GLU A 158 2.75 -11.29 15.79
C GLU A 158 1.75 -10.57 14.86
N MET A 159 2.20 -10.07 13.69
CA MET A 159 1.32 -9.52 12.65
C MET A 159 0.30 -10.56 12.17
N SER A 160 0.72 -11.79 11.88
CA SER A 160 -0.17 -12.88 11.49
C SER A 160 -1.19 -13.21 12.61
N ARG A 161 -0.73 -13.28 13.87
CA ARG A 161 -1.60 -13.53 15.03
C ARG A 161 -2.67 -12.46 15.20
N LEU A 162 -2.32 -11.19 14.99
CA LEU A 162 -3.22 -10.04 15.13
C LEU A 162 -4.14 -9.85 13.92
N GLY A 163 -3.73 -10.31 12.73
CA GLY A 163 -4.40 -10.03 11.48
C GLY A 163 -4.03 -8.65 10.93
N ILE A 164 -2.72 -8.35 10.89
CA ILE A 164 -2.15 -7.17 10.22
C ILE A 164 -1.62 -7.63 8.87
N ILE A 165 -2.04 -7.02 7.77
CA ILE A 165 -1.58 -7.31 6.41
C ILE A 165 -0.08 -7.00 6.32
N LEU A 166 0.70 -7.96 5.84
CA LEU A 166 2.11 -7.75 5.53
C LEU A 166 2.24 -7.13 4.15
N ASP A 167 2.93 -5.99 4.10
CA ASP A 167 3.38 -5.34 2.88
C ASP A 167 4.87 -5.60 2.67
N LEU A 168 5.24 -6.04 1.46
CA LEU A 168 6.63 -6.30 1.06
C LEU A 168 7.18 -5.25 0.09
N ALA A 169 6.50 -4.11 -0.08
CA ALA A 169 7.11 -2.95 -0.72
C ALA A 169 8.38 -2.54 0.06
N HIS A 170 9.39 -2.02 -0.64
CA HIS A 170 10.68 -1.56 -0.09
C HIS A 170 11.61 -2.61 0.54
N ILE A 171 11.17 -3.84 0.79
CA ILE A 171 12.03 -4.86 1.40
C ILE A 171 13.11 -5.33 0.41
N SER A 172 14.28 -5.74 0.92
CA SER A 172 15.31 -6.38 0.09
C SER A 172 14.82 -7.71 -0.51
N GLU A 173 15.44 -8.17 -1.59
CA GLU A 173 15.06 -9.44 -2.22
C GLU A 173 15.22 -10.63 -1.26
N ALA A 174 16.30 -10.68 -0.48
CA ALA A 174 16.47 -11.69 0.56
C ALA A 174 15.37 -11.63 1.63
N GLY A 175 15.04 -10.41 2.09
CA GLY A 175 13.96 -10.17 3.04
C GLY A 175 12.59 -10.57 2.50
N TYR A 176 12.35 -10.36 1.20
CA TYR A 176 11.13 -10.78 0.53
C TYR A 176 10.90 -12.29 0.65
N TYR A 177 11.89 -13.10 0.24
CA TYR A 177 11.78 -14.56 0.31
C TYR A 177 11.77 -15.08 1.76
N ASP A 178 12.55 -14.47 2.65
CA ASP A 178 12.48 -14.78 4.08
C ASP A 178 11.06 -14.54 4.64
N ALA A 179 10.44 -13.41 4.30
CA ALA A 179 9.12 -13.06 4.81
C ALA A 179 8.05 -14.09 4.42
N LEU A 180 8.09 -14.61 3.20
CA LEU A 180 7.16 -15.67 2.74
C LEU A 180 7.26 -16.96 3.57
N GLN A 181 8.37 -17.22 4.26
CA GLN A 181 8.54 -18.40 5.10
C GLN A 181 7.95 -18.23 6.52
N TYR A 182 7.81 -16.98 7.00
CA TYR A 182 7.43 -16.67 8.37
C TYR A 182 6.06 -16.03 8.54
N TYR A 183 5.44 -15.61 7.43
CA TYR A 183 4.08 -15.05 7.41
C TYR A 183 3.17 -15.99 6.62
N ASP A 184 2.12 -16.51 7.28
CA ASP A 184 1.28 -17.61 6.79
C ASP A 184 -0.04 -17.16 6.14
N LYS A 185 -0.22 -15.85 5.93
CA LYS A 185 -1.41 -15.26 5.31
C LYS A 185 -1.06 -14.64 3.96
N PRO A 186 -2.04 -14.40 3.08
CA PRO A 186 -1.81 -13.66 1.86
C PRO A 186 -1.15 -12.29 2.14
N ILE A 187 -0.20 -11.91 1.30
CA ILE A 187 0.59 -10.68 1.43
C ILE A 187 0.15 -9.63 0.42
N MET A 188 0.61 -8.39 0.63
CA MET A 188 0.56 -7.34 -0.39
C MET A 188 1.98 -6.86 -0.72
N VAL A 189 2.14 -6.34 -1.93
CA VAL A 189 3.15 -5.37 -2.30
C VAL A 189 2.37 -4.14 -2.72
N THR A 190 2.22 -3.19 -1.81
CA THR A 190 1.23 -2.12 -1.95
C THR A 190 1.49 -1.20 -3.13
N HIS A 191 2.76 -0.96 -3.50
CA HIS A 191 3.16 -0.08 -4.60
C HIS A 191 4.50 -0.54 -5.22
N ALA A 192 4.43 -1.20 -6.38
CA ALA A 192 5.58 -1.62 -7.20
C ALA A 192 5.11 -1.95 -8.61
N ASN A 193 6.06 -2.18 -9.53
CA ASN A 193 5.80 -2.57 -10.91
C ASN A 193 6.63 -3.80 -11.33
N ALA A 194 6.58 -4.21 -12.60
CA ALA A 194 7.37 -5.31 -13.14
C ALA A 194 8.76 -4.83 -13.55
N ARG A 195 9.83 -5.40 -12.96
CA ARG A 195 11.23 -5.05 -13.28
C ARG A 195 11.60 -5.36 -14.74
N LYS A 196 10.91 -6.30 -15.34
CA LYS A 196 11.09 -6.66 -16.74
C LYS A 196 10.79 -5.51 -17.70
N LEU A 197 9.80 -4.67 -17.41
CA LEU A 197 9.40 -3.54 -18.23
C LEU A 197 10.18 -2.27 -17.89
N CYS A 198 10.48 -2.06 -16.61
CA CYS A 198 11.32 -0.95 -16.13
C CYS A 198 12.31 -1.49 -15.10
N ASN A 199 13.61 -1.50 -15.46
CA ASN A 199 14.67 -2.07 -14.61
C ASN A 199 15.01 -1.14 -13.45
N HIS A 200 14.01 -0.86 -12.62
CA HIS A 200 14.18 -0.11 -11.38
C HIS A 200 14.22 -1.06 -10.18
N ARG A 201 15.09 -0.79 -9.18
CA ARG A 201 15.27 -1.69 -8.02
C ARG A 201 14.01 -1.87 -7.17
N ARG A 202 13.08 -0.89 -7.19
CA ARG A 202 11.80 -0.95 -6.48
C ARG A 202 10.80 -1.89 -7.15
N ASN A 203 11.01 -2.22 -8.42
CA ASN A 203 10.15 -3.13 -9.16
C ASN A 203 10.48 -4.60 -8.87
N LEU A 204 9.46 -5.46 -8.91
CA LEU A 204 9.59 -6.89 -8.65
C LEU A 204 10.13 -7.64 -9.88
N THR A 205 10.99 -8.62 -9.63
CA THR A 205 11.38 -9.62 -10.63
C THR A 205 10.23 -10.57 -10.95
N ASP A 206 10.31 -11.27 -12.08
CA ASP A 206 9.32 -12.30 -12.46
C ASP A 206 9.22 -13.41 -11.40
N ASP A 207 10.33 -13.76 -10.76
CA ASP A 207 10.35 -14.79 -9.71
C ASP A 207 9.69 -14.30 -8.42
N GLN A 208 9.88 -13.02 -8.04
CA GLN A 208 9.15 -12.42 -6.92
C GLN A 208 7.64 -12.34 -7.21
N LEU A 209 7.24 -11.96 -8.44
CA LEU A 209 5.83 -11.94 -8.86
C LEU A 209 5.20 -13.34 -8.77
N LYS A 210 5.88 -14.38 -9.27
CA LYS A 210 5.42 -15.76 -9.15
C LYS A 210 5.30 -16.23 -7.70
N ALA A 211 6.28 -15.88 -6.86
CA ALA A 211 6.26 -16.21 -5.43
C ALA A 211 5.10 -15.49 -4.70
N LEU A 212 4.81 -14.21 -5.07
CA LEU A 212 3.64 -13.49 -4.58
C LEU A 212 2.34 -14.23 -4.89
N ALA A 213 2.17 -14.66 -6.14
CA ALA A 213 0.98 -15.37 -6.58
C ALA A 213 0.82 -16.72 -5.85
N GLN A 214 1.91 -17.49 -5.73
CA GLN A 214 1.92 -18.76 -4.99
C GLN A 214 1.53 -18.57 -3.51
N HIS A 215 1.85 -17.41 -2.93
CA HIS A 215 1.47 -17.04 -1.56
C HIS A 215 0.06 -16.42 -1.46
N GLY A 216 -0.70 -16.39 -2.57
CA GLY A 216 -2.04 -15.82 -2.63
C GLY A 216 -2.08 -14.28 -2.57
N GLY A 217 -0.94 -13.63 -2.78
CA GLY A 217 -0.77 -12.18 -2.61
C GLY A 217 -1.32 -11.32 -3.74
N VAL A 218 -1.18 -10.00 -3.57
CA VAL A 218 -1.59 -8.96 -4.54
C VAL A 218 -0.51 -7.90 -4.65
N ILE A 219 -0.19 -7.48 -5.88
CA ILE A 219 0.64 -6.30 -6.17
C ILE A 219 -0.23 -5.11 -6.56
N GLY A 220 0.00 -3.94 -5.93
CA GLY A 220 -0.51 -2.64 -6.34
C GLY A 220 0.43 -2.02 -7.39
N ILE A 221 -0.06 -1.87 -8.61
CA ILE A 221 0.69 -1.21 -9.68
C ILE A 221 0.77 0.28 -9.37
N THR A 222 2.00 0.78 -9.20
CA THR A 222 2.25 2.17 -8.86
C THR A 222 2.44 3.05 -10.09
N GLN A 223 2.06 4.31 -9.93
CA GLN A 223 2.16 5.31 -11.00
C GLN A 223 3.35 6.27 -10.83
N VAL A 224 4.28 5.97 -9.94
CA VAL A 224 5.55 6.71 -9.86
C VAL A 224 6.29 6.55 -11.19
N SER A 225 6.48 7.68 -11.88
CA SER A 225 6.93 7.67 -13.29
C SER A 225 8.21 6.89 -13.52
N GLU A 226 9.20 7.02 -12.62
CA GLU A 226 10.50 6.32 -12.74
C GLU A 226 10.41 4.80 -12.53
N PHE A 227 9.32 4.32 -11.88
CA PHE A 227 9.06 2.87 -11.73
C PHE A 227 8.25 2.31 -12.90
N VAL A 228 7.56 3.17 -13.65
CA VAL A 228 6.82 2.80 -14.85
C VAL A 228 7.75 2.74 -16.06
N LYS A 229 8.58 3.76 -16.26
CA LYS A 229 9.50 3.85 -17.41
C LYS A 229 10.66 4.76 -17.07
N GLU A 230 11.84 4.47 -17.61
CA GLU A 230 13.06 5.24 -17.37
C GLU A 230 12.90 6.74 -17.69
N SER A 231 12.09 7.07 -18.70
CA SER A 231 11.73 8.46 -19.01
C SER A 231 10.45 8.54 -19.84
N GLY A 232 9.69 9.63 -19.65
CA GLY A 232 8.48 9.91 -20.43
C GLY A 232 7.37 8.86 -20.23
N ALA A 233 7.19 8.40 -18.99
CA ALA A 233 6.14 7.46 -18.60
C ALA A 233 4.75 8.03 -18.93
N THR A 234 3.87 7.19 -19.46
CA THR A 234 2.50 7.50 -19.85
C THR A 234 1.52 6.53 -19.23
N LEU A 235 0.22 6.84 -19.28
CA LEU A 235 -0.83 5.90 -18.87
C LEU A 235 -0.76 4.56 -19.63
N ASN A 236 -0.39 4.59 -20.91
CA ASN A 236 -0.23 3.35 -21.68
C ASN A 236 0.92 2.49 -21.14
N ASP A 237 2.05 3.10 -20.80
CA ASP A 237 3.17 2.39 -20.17
C ASP A 237 2.77 1.80 -18.80
N LEU A 238 1.97 2.53 -18.00
CA LEU A 238 1.41 2.03 -16.74
C LEU A 238 0.51 0.81 -16.95
N LEU A 239 -0.39 0.87 -17.94
CA LEU A 239 -1.27 -0.25 -18.29
C LEU A 239 -0.50 -1.45 -18.86
N ASP A 240 0.65 -1.25 -19.50
CA ASP A 240 1.51 -2.33 -19.96
C ASP A 240 2.04 -3.15 -18.76
N HIS A 241 2.33 -2.51 -17.60
CA HIS A 241 2.65 -3.22 -16.35
C HIS A 241 1.46 -4.06 -15.85
N VAL A 242 0.23 -3.53 -15.92
CA VAL A 242 -0.96 -4.30 -15.56
C VAL A 242 -1.09 -5.55 -16.45
N VAL A 243 -1.00 -5.37 -17.78
CA VAL A 243 -1.09 -6.48 -18.73
C VAL A 243 0.02 -7.50 -18.49
N TYR A 244 1.28 -7.04 -18.38
CA TYR A 244 2.42 -7.93 -18.16
C TYR A 244 2.26 -8.77 -16.89
N VAL A 245 1.86 -8.15 -15.78
CA VAL A 245 1.71 -8.86 -14.51
C VAL A 245 0.52 -9.82 -14.57
N THR A 246 -0.62 -9.41 -15.14
CA THR A 246 -1.78 -10.31 -15.30
C THR A 246 -1.47 -11.51 -16.19
N ASP A 247 -0.71 -11.33 -17.27
CA ASP A 247 -0.29 -12.42 -18.15
C ASP A 247 0.68 -13.38 -17.44
N LEU A 248 1.52 -12.87 -16.55
CA LEU A 248 2.54 -13.66 -15.86
C LEU A 248 1.97 -14.46 -14.68
N ILE A 249 1.09 -13.87 -13.88
CA ILE A 249 0.67 -14.44 -12.59
C ILE A 249 -0.85 -14.52 -12.37
N GLY A 250 -1.65 -14.04 -13.31
CA GLY A 250 -3.12 -14.05 -13.21
C GLY A 250 -3.71 -12.72 -12.74
N VAL A 251 -4.92 -12.44 -13.22
CA VAL A 251 -5.66 -11.20 -12.93
C VAL A 251 -6.00 -11.04 -11.45
N GLU A 252 -6.14 -12.14 -10.72
CA GLU A 252 -6.47 -12.20 -9.29
C GLU A 252 -5.36 -11.67 -8.36
N HIS A 253 -4.20 -11.33 -8.90
CA HIS A 253 -3.04 -10.87 -8.16
C HIS A 253 -2.68 -9.40 -8.39
N VAL A 254 -3.49 -8.66 -9.16
CA VAL A 254 -3.20 -7.26 -9.53
C VAL A 254 -4.22 -6.29 -8.91
N ALA A 255 -3.73 -5.15 -8.43
CA ALA A 255 -4.49 -4.01 -7.95
C ALA A 255 -3.75 -2.71 -8.33
N PHE A 256 -4.19 -1.56 -7.82
CA PHE A 256 -3.48 -0.28 -7.90
C PHE A 256 -3.03 0.19 -6.52
N GLY A 257 -1.85 0.84 -6.48
CA GLY A 257 -1.32 1.49 -5.30
C GLY A 257 -0.55 2.72 -5.73
N SER A 258 -1.18 3.88 -5.61
CA SER A 258 -0.77 5.10 -6.31
C SER A 258 0.62 5.60 -5.96
N ASP A 259 0.91 5.63 -4.67
CA ASP A 259 2.01 6.38 -4.07
C ASP A 259 1.80 7.92 -4.16
N PHE A 260 0.52 8.39 -4.18
CA PHE A 260 0.18 9.80 -4.12
C PHE A 260 0.74 10.46 -2.87
N ASP A 261 1.24 11.68 -3.06
CA ASP A 261 1.93 12.48 -2.05
C ASP A 261 3.29 11.90 -1.58
N GLY A 262 3.69 10.70 -2.05
CA GLY A 262 5.00 10.09 -1.82
C GLY A 262 6.03 10.42 -2.91
N SER A 263 5.56 10.84 -4.10
CA SER A 263 6.41 11.26 -5.21
C SER A 263 5.81 12.46 -5.94
N ASP A 264 6.68 13.37 -6.43
CA ASP A 264 6.28 14.51 -7.27
C ASP A 264 6.12 14.12 -8.75
N SER A 265 6.69 12.99 -9.18
CA SER A 265 6.67 12.53 -10.57
C SER A 265 5.72 11.35 -10.75
N MET A 266 4.50 11.65 -11.19
CA MET A 266 3.41 10.68 -11.33
C MET A 266 2.93 10.60 -12.77
N VAL A 267 2.47 9.40 -13.21
CA VAL A 267 1.81 9.21 -14.52
C VAL A 267 0.42 9.82 -14.54
N ILE A 268 -0.27 9.82 -13.41
CA ILE A 268 -1.58 10.45 -13.20
C ILE A 268 -1.39 11.53 -12.14
N ASP A 269 -1.68 12.79 -12.49
CA ASP A 269 -1.34 13.96 -11.67
C ASP A 269 -1.99 13.97 -10.27
N ASP A 270 -3.22 13.48 -10.16
CA ASP A 270 -3.93 13.34 -8.89
C ASP A 270 -5.03 12.28 -8.95
N VAL A 271 -5.63 12.00 -7.81
CA VAL A 271 -6.61 10.91 -7.63
C VAL A 271 -7.84 11.00 -8.53
N ARG A 272 -8.19 12.16 -9.11
CA ARG A 272 -9.30 12.31 -10.10
C ARG A 272 -9.07 11.45 -11.34
N GLY A 273 -7.81 11.30 -11.74
CA GLY A 273 -7.44 10.51 -12.91
C GLY A 273 -7.75 9.02 -12.79
N TYR A 274 -8.03 8.50 -11.59
CA TYR A 274 -8.49 7.13 -11.43
C TYR A 274 -9.84 6.84 -12.08
N SER A 275 -10.65 7.88 -12.32
CA SER A 275 -11.95 7.74 -13.01
C SER A 275 -11.86 7.09 -14.38
N ILE A 276 -10.70 7.21 -15.07
CA ILE A 276 -10.51 6.64 -16.42
C ILE A 276 -10.02 5.19 -16.41
N LEU A 277 -9.59 4.63 -15.27
CA LEU A 277 -8.95 3.31 -15.21
C LEU A 277 -9.87 2.18 -15.70
N SER A 278 -11.17 2.25 -15.40
CA SER A 278 -12.13 1.23 -15.86
C SER A 278 -12.21 1.16 -17.40
N GLU A 279 -12.33 2.30 -18.07
CA GLU A 279 -12.38 2.37 -19.53
C GLU A 279 -11.03 2.00 -20.16
N SER A 280 -9.94 2.42 -19.50
CA SER A 280 -8.57 2.10 -19.93
C SER A 280 -8.29 0.60 -19.88
N LEU A 281 -8.70 -0.09 -18.83
CA LEU A 281 -8.59 -1.56 -18.73
C LEU A 281 -9.49 -2.25 -19.75
N GLN A 282 -10.71 -1.75 -19.98
CA GLN A 282 -11.59 -2.29 -21.02
C GLN A 282 -10.95 -2.18 -22.41
N SER A 283 -10.27 -1.08 -22.72
CA SER A 283 -9.56 -0.89 -23.98
C SER A 283 -8.39 -1.87 -24.19
N ARG A 284 -7.85 -2.41 -23.08
CA ARG A 284 -6.81 -3.46 -23.07
C ARG A 284 -7.38 -4.88 -23.15
N GLY A 285 -8.71 -5.02 -23.26
CA GLY A 285 -9.40 -6.31 -23.47
C GLY A 285 -9.90 -6.99 -22.20
N TYR A 286 -9.76 -6.36 -21.02
CA TYR A 286 -10.32 -6.91 -19.78
C TYR A 286 -11.85 -6.83 -19.79
N ASN A 287 -12.51 -7.91 -19.39
CA ASN A 287 -13.95 -7.92 -19.19
C ASN A 287 -14.36 -7.26 -17.85
N ASN A 288 -15.64 -6.98 -17.65
CA ASN A 288 -16.12 -6.28 -16.45
C ASN A 288 -15.76 -6.98 -15.13
N ARG A 289 -15.72 -8.32 -15.10
CA ARG A 289 -15.34 -9.08 -13.91
C ARG A 289 -13.86 -8.92 -13.60
N GLU A 290 -13.00 -8.99 -14.59
CA GLU A 290 -11.56 -8.80 -14.44
C GLU A 290 -11.25 -7.35 -14.01
N ILE A 291 -11.93 -6.36 -14.58
CA ILE A 291 -11.82 -4.96 -14.19
C ILE A 291 -12.23 -4.79 -12.71
N GLU A 292 -13.34 -5.39 -12.28
CA GLU A 292 -13.77 -5.36 -10.88
C GLU A 292 -12.73 -6.01 -9.96
N MET A 293 -12.14 -7.14 -10.36
CA MET A 293 -11.07 -7.81 -9.61
C MET A 293 -9.87 -6.87 -9.43
N ILE A 294 -9.37 -6.26 -10.50
CA ILE A 294 -8.20 -5.36 -10.47
C ILE A 294 -8.50 -4.10 -9.64
N LEU A 295 -9.66 -3.48 -9.86
CA LEU A 295 -9.97 -2.19 -9.21
C LEU A 295 -10.30 -2.31 -7.72
N ASN A 296 -10.85 -3.44 -7.26
CA ASN A 296 -11.21 -3.62 -5.85
C ASN A 296 -11.22 -5.05 -5.34
N GLY A 297 -11.69 -6.02 -6.13
CA GLY A 297 -11.97 -7.38 -5.67
C GLY A 297 -10.76 -8.06 -5.04
N ASN A 298 -9.59 -7.94 -5.68
CA ASN A 298 -8.35 -8.57 -5.22
C ASN A 298 -7.87 -8.00 -3.89
N ALA A 299 -7.88 -6.68 -3.74
CA ALA A 299 -7.53 -6.02 -2.48
C ALA A 299 -8.52 -6.36 -1.36
N LEU A 300 -9.83 -6.32 -1.65
CA LEU A 300 -10.87 -6.68 -0.68
C LEU A 300 -10.80 -8.16 -0.27
N ARG A 301 -10.34 -9.05 -1.14
CA ARG A 301 -10.04 -10.45 -0.81
C ARG A 301 -8.99 -10.54 0.28
N ILE A 302 -7.85 -9.85 0.14
CA ILE A 302 -6.78 -9.85 1.16
C ILE A 302 -7.30 -9.26 2.47
N ILE A 303 -8.03 -8.14 2.42
CA ILE A 303 -8.66 -7.53 3.60
C ILE A 303 -9.56 -8.55 4.32
N LYS A 304 -10.35 -9.32 3.57
CA LYS A 304 -11.27 -10.33 4.13
C LYS A 304 -10.52 -11.52 4.76
N GLU A 305 -9.45 -11.97 4.13
CA GLU A 305 -8.71 -13.15 4.57
C GLU A 305 -7.78 -12.86 5.75
N VAL A 306 -7.26 -11.63 5.86
CA VAL A 306 -6.25 -11.27 6.85
C VAL A 306 -6.84 -10.57 8.07
N LEU A 307 -7.70 -9.55 7.89
CA LEU A 307 -8.21 -8.74 9.01
C LEU A 307 -9.21 -9.52 9.86
N LYS A 308 -9.08 -9.36 11.17
CA LYS A 308 -9.93 -10.00 12.20
C LYS A 308 -11.00 -9.05 12.73
#